data_93ac7f6306b2cefad10a5f18926b6256
#
_entry.id   93ac7f6306b2cefad10a5f18926b6256
#
_cell.length_a   1.000
_cell.length_b   1.000
_cell.length_c   1.000
_cell.angle_alpha   90.00
_cell.angle_beta   90.00
_cell.angle_gamma   90.00
#
_symmetry.space_group_name_H-M   'P 1'
#
loop_
_entity.id
_entity.type
_entity.pdbx_description
1 polymer ?
#
loop_
_entity_poly.entity_id
_entity_poly.type
_entity_poly.pdbx_seq_one_letter_code
_entity_poly.pdbx_strand_id
1 'polypeptide(L)'
;PDSADDFANWEKDVETVCRFEREFGVEWIKIDGVKSRTRKGEANLRRFFRSAMERSGAKLTFDLDVTAEVRPGYFGMPEFGTLFVENRYSDWRRWWPYATLRNLWQLAQAIPPVRLRFECLNPERNQEKYAGDPLAPVHYPMDWIFCSVMAASPLIWCELGSLSEMCREALKKIVPVWKAYREELYS
;
A
#
# COMPACT_ATOMS: atom_id res chain seq x y z
N PRO A 1 -11.34 -7.86 11.72
CA PRO A 1 -10.67 -8.40 12.93
C PRO A 1 -10.69 -7.40 14.08
N ASP A 2 -11.04 -7.86 15.27
CA ASP A 2 -11.05 -7.02 16.46
C ASP A 2 -9.75 -7.21 17.27
N SER A 3 -8.97 -6.14 17.35
CA SER A 3 -7.70 -6.14 18.07
C SER A 3 -7.85 -6.09 19.59
N ALA A 4 -9.00 -5.68 20.13
CA ALA A 4 -9.24 -5.60 21.57
C ALA A 4 -9.25 -6.99 22.23
N ASP A 5 -9.73 -8.01 21.49
CA ASP A 5 -9.83 -9.39 21.93
C ASP A 5 -8.73 -10.30 21.34
N ASP A 6 -7.58 -9.77 21.02
CA ASP A 6 -6.50 -10.55 20.37
C ASP A 6 -6.97 -11.27 19.10
N PHE A 7 -7.92 -10.69 18.38
CA PHE A 7 -8.53 -11.32 17.17
C PHE A 7 -9.17 -12.70 17.49
N ALA A 8 -9.79 -12.85 18.63
CA ALA A 8 -10.38 -14.14 19.06
C ALA A 8 -11.44 -14.66 18.07
N ASN A 9 -12.11 -13.76 17.35
CA ASN A 9 -13.13 -14.07 16.34
C ASN A 9 -12.57 -14.26 14.92
N TRP A 10 -11.29 -14.52 14.76
CA TRP A 10 -10.63 -14.62 13.46
C TRP A 10 -11.31 -15.59 12.49
N GLU A 11 -11.91 -16.69 12.97
CA GLU A 11 -12.62 -17.64 12.12
C GLU A 11 -13.88 -17.03 11.47
N LYS A 12 -14.64 -16.23 12.26
CA LYS A 12 -15.78 -15.49 11.75
C LYS A 12 -15.37 -14.41 10.74
N ASP A 13 -14.24 -13.77 10.98
CA ASP A 13 -13.67 -12.80 10.05
C ASP A 13 -13.25 -13.47 8.73
N VAL A 14 -12.66 -14.67 8.78
CA VAL A 14 -12.35 -15.49 7.59
C VAL A 14 -13.63 -15.78 6.80
N GLU A 15 -14.70 -16.22 7.47
CA GLU A 15 -15.96 -16.49 6.80
C GLU A 15 -16.51 -15.24 6.10
N THR A 16 -16.39 -14.08 6.75
CA THR A 16 -16.84 -12.80 6.21
C THR A 16 -16.08 -12.42 4.95
N VAL A 17 -14.74 -12.48 4.96
CA VAL A 17 -13.93 -12.09 3.79
C VAL A 17 -14.07 -13.10 2.64
N CYS A 18 -14.18 -14.39 2.95
CA CYS A 18 -14.46 -15.42 1.93
C CYS A 18 -15.85 -15.27 1.32
N ARG A 19 -16.83 -14.81 2.10
CA ARG A 19 -18.15 -14.46 1.56
C ARG A 19 -18.05 -13.27 0.60
N PHE A 20 -17.28 -12.24 0.93
CA PHE A 20 -17.08 -11.10 0.02
C PHE A 20 -16.46 -11.53 -1.31
N GLU A 21 -15.50 -12.45 -1.28
CA GLU A 21 -14.92 -13.01 -2.50
C GLU A 21 -16.00 -13.76 -3.30
N ARG A 22 -16.74 -14.68 -2.69
CA ARG A 22 -17.73 -15.50 -3.38
C ARG A 22 -18.92 -14.73 -3.95
N GLU A 23 -19.47 -13.78 -3.17
CA GLU A 23 -20.71 -13.07 -3.51
C GLU A 23 -20.46 -11.82 -4.36
N PHE A 24 -19.32 -11.15 -4.16
CA PHE A 24 -19.03 -9.85 -4.79
C PHE A 24 -17.76 -9.82 -5.61
N GLY A 25 -17.02 -10.93 -5.70
CA GLY A 25 -15.75 -10.99 -6.43
C GLY A 25 -14.64 -10.11 -5.83
N VAL A 26 -14.66 -9.88 -4.53
CA VAL A 26 -13.61 -9.10 -3.84
C VAL A 26 -12.37 -9.97 -3.68
N GLU A 27 -11.30 -9.64 -4.39
CA GLU A 27 -10.05 -10.41 -4.36
C GLU A 27 -8.94 -9.71 -3.56
N TRP A 28 -9.11 -8.43 -3.24
CA TRP A 28 -8.09 -7.64 -2.56
C TRP A 28 -8.67 -6.84 -1.41
N ILE A 29 -8.08 -6.97 -0.21
CA ILE A 29 -8.59 -6.36 1.02
C ILE A 29 -7.44 -5.64 1.75
N LYS A 30 -7.59 -4.32 1.95
CA LYS A 30 -6.67 -3.56 2.80
C LYS A 30 -6.97 -3.82 4.28
N ILE A 31 -5.94 -4.14 5.03
CA ILE A 31 -6.01 -4.33 6.49
C ILE A 31 -5.34 -3.14 7.17
N ASP A 32 -6.15 -2.27 7.73
CA ASP A 32 -5.76 -1.00 8.31
C ASP A 32 -6.04 -0.95 9.83
N GLY A 33 -5.31 -0.10 10.56
CA GLY A 33 -5.58 0.23 11.97
C GLY A 33 -5.45 -0.93 12.95
N VAL A 34 -4.73 -1.99 12.62
CA VAL A 34 -4.58 -3.18 13.46
C VAL A 34 -3.60 -2.92 14.62
N LYS A 35 -4.08 -3.13 15.85
CA LYS A 35 -3.32 -2.94 17.10
C LYS A 35 -3.08 -4.27 17.80
N SER A 36 -2.21 -5.11 17.30
CA SER A 36 -1.82 -6.32 18.04
C SER A 36 -0.61 -6.04 18.93
N ARG A 37 -0.72 -6.42 20.22
CA ARG A 37 0.34 -6.23 21.21
C ARG A 37 0.70 -7.51 21.95
N THR A 38 0.09 -8.63 21.58
CA THR A 38 0.28 -9.92 22.23
C THR A 38 0.69 -10.98 21.24
N ARG A 39 1.40 -12.02 21.72
CA ARG A 39 1.73 -13.19 20.90
C ARG A 39 0.48 -13.92 20.43
N LYS A 40 -0.57 -13.94 21.24
CA LYS A 40 -1.85 -14.55 20.88
C LYS A 40 -2.51 -13.81 19.73
N GLY A 41 -2.58 -12.47 19.82
CA GLY A 41 -3.12 -11.64 18.74
C GLY A 41 -2.37 -11.82 17.44
N GLU A 42 -1.02 -11.82 17.46
CA GLU A 42 -0.20 -12.08 16.27
C GLU A 42 -0.47 -13.48 15.68
N ALA A 43 -0.58 -14.49 16.52
CA ALA A 43 -0.88 -15.84 16.07
C ALA A 43 -2.27 -15.94 15.44
N ASN A 44 -3.28 -15.33 16.03
CA ASN A 44 -4.65 -15.33 15.49
C ASN A 44 -4.74 -14.52 14.18
N LEU A 45 -4.06 -13.38 14.10
CA LEU A 45 -4.01 -12.59 12.87
C LEU A 45 -3.34 -13.39 11.72
N ARG A 46 -2.25 -14.09 12.01
CA ARG A 46 -1.61 -14.96 11.01
C ARG A 46 -2.51 -16.13 10.59
N ARG A 47 -3.26 -16.71 11.54
CA ARG A 47 -4.28 -17.74 11.23
C ARG A 47 -5.38 -17.19 10.32
N PHE A 48 -5.86 -15.98 10.61
CA PHE A 48 -6.84 -15.29 9.76
C PHE A 48 -6.36 -15.19 8.32
N PHE A 49 -5.17 -14.62 8.08
CA PHE A 49 -4.65 -14.47 6.71
C PHE A 49 -4.50 -15.81 6.00
N ARG A 50 -3.85 -16.77 6.66
CA ARG A 50 -3.62 -18.09 6.08
C ARG A 50 -4.92 -18.79 5.72
N SER A 51 -5.87 -18.87 6.65
CA SER A 51 -7.14 -19.53 6.43
C SER A 51 -7.99 -18.84 5.38
N ALA A 52 -7.97 -17.50 5.29
CA ALA A 52 -8.68 -16.77 4.26
C ALA A 52 -8.13 -17.09 2.86
N MET A 53 -6.80 -17.10 2.70
CA MET A 53 -6.16 -17.47 1.44
C MET A 53 -6.42 -18.94 1.06
N GLU A 54 -6.27 -19.87 2.00
CA GLU A 54 -6.53 -21.30 1.77
C GLU A 54 -7.99 -21.54 1.34
N ARG A 55 -8.97 -20.98 2.07
CA ARG A 55 -10.40 -21.16 1.78
C ARG A 55 -10.85 -20.49 0.49
N SER A 56 -10.21 -19.41 0.09
CA SER A 56 -10.49 -18.75 -1.19
C SER A 56 -9.76 -19.40 -2.38
N GLY A 57 -8.96 -20.43 -2.16
CA GLY A 57 -8.11 -21.00 -3.21
C GLY A 57 -7.07 -20.01 -3.73
N ALA A 58 -6.49 -19.21 -2.83
CA ALA A 58 -5.53 -18.15 -3.10
C ALA A 58 -6.05 -16.98 -3.96
N LYS A 59 -7.36 -16.82 -4.08
CA LYS A 59 -7.96 -15.66 -4.76
C LYS A 59 -7.87 -14.40 -3.91
N LEU A 60 -8.06 -14.51 -2.58
CA LEU A 60 -7.89 -13.39 -1.67
C LEU A 60 -6.42 -13.04 -1.48
N THR A 61 -6.12 -11.76 -1.56
CA THR A 61 -4.83 -11.18 -1.19
C THR A 61 -5.04 -9.94 -0.32
N PHE A 62 -4.02 -9.55 0.43
CA PHE A 62 -4.15 -8.48 1.40
C PHE A 62 -3.18 -7.34 1.12
N ASP A 63 -3.58 -6.13 1.50
CA ASP A 63 -2.71 -4.97 1.61
C ASP A 63 -2.53 -4.66 3.10
N LEU A 64 -1.34 -4.93 3.60
CA LEU A 64 -1.02 -4.89 5.01
C LEU A 64 -0.45 -3.51 5.35
N ASP A 65 -1.22 -2.66 6.00
CA ASP A 65 -0.82 -1.30 6.33
C ASP A 65 0.19 -1.27 7.50
N VAL A 66 1.47 -1.18 7.13
CA VAL A 66 2.58 -1.06 8.10
C VAL A 66 2.59 0.32 8.77
N THR A 67 2.05 1.35 8.11
CA THR A 67 2.09 2.74 8.58
C THR A 67 1.10 3.00 9.70
N ALA A 68 -0.04 2.34 9.67
CA ALA A 68 -1.05 2.45 10.70
C ALA A 68 -0.56 1.80 12.00
N GLU A 69 -0.54 2.59 13.08
CA GLU A 69 -0.10 2.14 14.41
C GLU A 69 1.37 1.65 14.45
N VAL A 70 2.18 2.02 13.44
CA VAL A 70 3.60 1.62 13.33
C VAL A 70 3.75 0.11 13.53
N ARG A 71 3.22 -0.67 12.60
CA ARG A 71 3.12 -2.13 12.71
C ARG A 71 4.22 -2.91 11.96
N PRO A 72 5.43 -3.01 12.51
CA PRO A 72 6.53 -3.72 11.87
C PRO A 72 6.32 -5.24 11.77
N GLY A 73 5.38 -5.82 12.52
CA GLY A 73 5.06 -7.25 12.47
C GLY A 73 4.65 -7.75 11.10
N TYR A 74 4.07 -6.87 10.26
CA TYR A 74 3.72 -7.23 8.89
C TYR A 74 4.91 -7.51 7.98
N PHE A 75 6.10 -6.98 8.28
CA PHE A 75 7.31 -7.34 7.53
C PHE A 75 7.67 -8.83 7.62
N GLY A 76 7.18 -9.53 8.66
CA GLY A 76 7.27 -10.98 8.77
C GLY A 76 6.13 -11.75 8.10
N MET A 77 5.30 -11.10 7.28
CA MET A 77 4.09 -11.68 6.67
C MET A 77 3.93 -11.36 5.17
N PRO A 78 5.02 -11.20 4.38
CA PRO A 78 4.90 -10.78 2.97
C PRO A 78 4.21 -11.84 2.09
N GLU A 79 4.11 -13.07 2.57
CA GLU A 79 3.42 -14.16 1.88
C GLU A 79 1.92 -13.92 1.71
N PHE A 80 1.31 -13.07 2.56
CA PHE A 80 -0.14 -12.85 2.53
C PHE A 80 -0.58 -11.72 1.60
N GLY A 81 0.36 -10.93 1.07
CA GLY A 81 -0.01 -9.86 0.14
C GLY A 81 1.06 -8.79 -0.03
N THR A 82 0.64 -7.55 -0.19
CA THR A 82 1.51 -6.39 -0.30
C THR A 82 1.62 -5.67 1.05
N LEU A 83 2.77 -5.02 1.27
CA LEU A 83 3.05 -4.23 2.46
C LEU A 83 2.94 -2.75 2.10
N PHE A 84 1.95 -2.05 2.62
CA PHE A 84 1.83 -0.61 2.46
C PHE A 84 2.75 0.09 3.46
N VAL A 85 3.87 0.57 2.98
CA VAL A 85 5.01 1.01 3.80
C VAL A 85 5.20 2.52 3.85
N GLU A 86 4.54 3.26 2.99
CA GLU A 86 4.63 4.72 2.99
C GLU A 86 3.30 5.36 2.61
N ASN A 87 2.74 6.11 3.55
CA ASN A 87 1.49 6.83 3.41
C ASN A 87 1.74 8.32 3.63
N ARG A 88 1.47 9.12 2.61
CA ARG A 88 1.73 10.56 2.61
C ARG A 88 0.51 11.41 2.32
N TYR A 89 -0.64 10.82 2.09
CA TYR A 89 -1.83 11.55 1.64
C TYR A 89 -2.37 12.57 2.65
N SER A 90 -2.09 12.38 3.91
CA SER A 90 -2.59 13.26 4.99
C SER A 90 -1.57 14.29 5.46
N ASP A 91 -0.26 14.06 5.19
CA ASP A 91 0.81 14.95 5.62
C ASP A 91 1.96 14.99 4.61
N TRP A 92 1.88 15.95 3.68
CA TRP A 92 2.92 16.14 2.66
C TRP A 92 3.76 17.36 2.88
N ARG A 93 3.67 17.96 3.99
CA ARG A 93 4.37 19.20 4.27
C ARG A 93 5.85 19.14 3.92
N ARG A 94 6.47 17.97 4.04
CA ARG A 94 7.88 17.71 3.69
C ARG A 94 8.01 16.37 3.01
N TRP A 95 7.64 16.33 1.74
CA TRP A 95 7.88 15.18 0.94
C TRP A 95 9.28 15.21 0.34
N TRP A 96 10.08 14.21 0.64
CA TRP A 96 11.43 14.07 0.12
C TRP A 96 11.51 12.80 -0.74
N PRO A 97 11.50 12.94 -2.07
CA PRO A 97 11.54 11.79 -2.98
C PRO A 97 12.73 10.88 -2.75
N TYR A 98 13.89 11.43 -2.40
CA TYR A 98 15.06 10.62 -2.06
C TYR A 98 14.82 9.73 -0.83
N ALA A 99 13.98 10.12 0.09
CA ALA A 99 13.65 9.30 1.26
C ALA A 99 12.78 8.10 0.85
N THR A 100 11.80 8.31 -0.04
CA THR A 100 11.00 7.25 -0.63
C THR A 100 11.89 6.26 -1.38
N LEU A 101 12.76 6.73 -2.27
CA LEU A 101 13.71 5.89 -3.00
C LEU A 101 14.67 5.13 -2.08
N ARG A 102 15.19 5.79 -1.04
CA ARG A 102 16.06 5.14 -0.05
C ARG A 102 15.30 4.05 0.72
N ASN A 103 14.08 4.34 1.17
CA ASN A 103 13.27 3.38 1.90
C ASN A 103 12.96 2.15 1.04
N LEU A 104 12.61 2.39 -0.23
CA LEU A 104 12.39 1.31 -1.18
C LEU A 104 13.65 0.46 -1.35
N TRP A 105 14.81 1.08 -1.60
CA TRP A 105 16.06 0.34 -1.73
C TRP A 105 16.40 -0.49 -0.48
N GLN A 106 16.29 0.09 0.70
CA GLN A 106 16.60 -0.62 1.94
C GLN A 106 15.68 -1.81 2.17
N LEU A 107 14.38 -1.66 1.93
CA LEU A 107 13.40 -2.73 2.10
C LEU A 107 13.54 -3.82 1.04
N ALA A 108 13.88 -3.46 -0.19
CA ALA A 108 14.07 -4.39 -1.30
C ALA A 108 15.21 -5.39 -1.09
N GLN A 109 16.12 -5.12 -0.15
CA GLN A 109 17.15 -6.08 0.25
C GLN A 109 16.58 -7.32 0.99
N ALA A 110 15.40 -7.21 1.57
CA ALA A 110 14.78 -8.25 2.38
C ALA A 110 13.41 -8.70 1.88
N ILE A 111 12.72 -7.85 1.11
CA ILE A 111 11.34 -8.08 0.65
C ILE A 111 11.27 -7.78 -0.85
N PRO A 112 10.73 -8.70 -1.66
CA PRO A 112 10.58 -8.45 -3.09
C PRO A 112 9.87 -7.12 -3.37
N PRO A 113 10.39 -6.24 -4.24
CA PRO A 113 9.82 -4.92 -4.51
C PRO A 113 8.34 -4.95 -4.91
N VAL A 114 7.91 -5.99 -5.63
CA VAL A 114 6.49 -6.20 -5.99
C VAL A 114 5.57 -6.32 -4.77
N ARG A 115 6.11 -6.68 -3.61
CA ARG A 115 5.37 -6.77 -2.34
C ARG A 115 5.39 -5.48 -1.53
N LEU A 116 6.17 -4.49 -1.96
CA LEU A 116 6.28 -3.19 -1.29
C LEU A 116 5.34 -2.19 -1.98
N ARG A 117 4.40 -1.62 -1.25
CA ARG A 117 3.46 -0.65 -1.78
C ARG A 117 3.78 0.74 -1.26
N PHE A 118 4.04 1.64 -2.19
CA PHE A 118 4.31 3.05 -1.94
C PHE A 118 3.25 3.93 -2.58
N GLU A 119 2.87 4.98 -1.88
CA GLU A 119 1.92 5.96 -2.40
C GLU A 119 2.57 6.83 -3.48
N CYS A 120 1.96 6.85 -4.65
CA CYS A 120 2.18 7.88 -5.66
C CYS A 120 1.32 9.09 -5.30
N LEU A 121 1.95 10.14 -4.83
CA LEU A 121 1.27 11.33 -4.31
C LEU A 121 0.47 12.07 -5.38
N ASN A 122 -0.64 12.68 -4.96
CA ASN A 122 -1.32 13.69 -5.75
C ASN A 122 -0.67 15.07 -5.50
N PRO A 123 0.09 15.63 -6.46
CA PRO A 123 0.77 16.91 -6.28
C PRO A 123 -0.18 18.10 -6.16
N GLU A 124 -1.43 17.93 -6.57
CA GLU A 124 -2.42 18.99 -6.61
C GLU A 124 -3.28 19.08 -5.33
N ARG A 125 -3.12 18.10 -4.43
CA ARG A 125 -3.86 18.10 -3.16
C ARG A 125 -3.18 19.01 -2.14
N ASN A 126 -3.97 19.76 -1.37
CA ASN A 126 -3.49 20.67 -0.32
C ASN A 126 -2.48 21.75 -0.80
N GLN A 127 -2.53 22.15 -2.07
CA GLN A 127 -1.61 23.13 -2.64
C GLN A 127 -1.56 24.42 -1.85
N GLU A 128 -2.71 25.00 -1.51
CA GLU A 128 -2.81 26.26 -0.75
C GLU A 128 -2.10 26.17 0.61
N LYS A 129 -2.18 25.00 1.24
CA LYS A 129 -1.60 24.77 2.56
C LYS A 129 -0.08 24.66 2.53
N TYR A 130 0.49 24.09 1.47
CA TYR A 130 1.89 23.68 1.43
C TYR A 130 2.71 24.28 0.28
N ALA A 131 2.11 25.06 -0.61
CA ALA A 131 2.79 25.62 -1.79
C ALA A 131 4.02 26.50 -1.46
N GLY A 132 4.08 27.06 -0.25
CA GLY A 132 5.24 27.82 0.22
C GLY A 132 6.42 26.97 0.70
N ASP A 133 6.27 25.64 0.81
CA ASP A 133 7.37 24.72 1.14
C ASP A 133 8.04 24.29 -0.17
N PRO A 134 9.35 24.60 -0.39
CA PRO A 134 10.05 24.22 -1.62
C PRO A 134 10.10 22.71 -1.88
N LEU A 135 9.80 21.89 -0.88
CA LEU A 135 9.73 20.45 -0.98
C LEU A 135 8.29 19.92 -1.11
N ALA A 136 7.30 20.82 -1.27
CA ALA A 136 5.93 20.37 -1.47
C ALA A 136 5.76 19.62 -2.80
N PRO A 137 4.90 18.60 -2.86
CA PRO A 137 4.66 17.82 -4.09
C PRO A 137 4.22 18.66 -5.29
N VAL A 138 3.57 19.79 -5.07
CA VAL A 138 3.12 20.71 -6.13
C VAL A 138 4.26 21.24 -7.02
N HIS A 139 5.50 21.22 -6.53
CA HIS A 139 6.68 21.66 -7.27
C HIS A 139 7.29 20.59 -8.17
N TYR A 140 6.72 19.38 -8.18
CA TYR A 140 7.22 18.25 -8.97
C TYR A 140 6.19 17.78 -10.00
N PRO A 141 6.60 17.47 -11.23
CA PRO A 141 5.68 16.94 -12.22
C PRO A 141 5.23 15.51 -11.86
N MET A 142 4.02 15.14 -12.28
CA MET A 142 3.36 13.90 -11.90
C MET A 142 4.13 12.64 -12.34
N ASP A 143 4.75 12.67 -13.51
CA ASP A 143 5.58 11.57 -14.01
C ASP A 143 6.80 11.33 -13.13
N TRP A 144 7.44 12.40 -12.65
CA TRP A 144 8.56 12.29 -11.73
C TRP A 144 8.15 11.71 -10.37
N ILE A 145 6.99 12.14 -9.85
CA ILE A 145 6.41 11.57 -8.63
C ILE A 145 6.15 10.06 -8.81
N PHE A 146 5.57 9.68 -9.94
CA PHE A 146 5.34 8.27 -10.25
C PHE A 146 6.67 7.49 -10.36
N CYS A 147 7.69 8.06 -11.02
CA CYS A 147 9.01 7.43 -11.12
C CYS A 147 9.64 7.12 -9.76
N SER A 148 9.37 7.94 -8.73
CA SER A 148 9.90 7.71 -7.39
C SER A 148 9.40 6.43 -6.72
N VAL A 149 8.29 5.86 -7.21
CA VAL A 149 7.65 4.66 -6.67
C VAL A 149 7.53 3.51 -7.67
N MET A 150 7.94 3.69 -8.93
CA MET A 150 7.72 2.74 -10.00
C MET A 150 8.48 1.42 -9.83
N ALA A 151 9.58 1.40 -9.08
CA ALA A 151 10.31 0.18 -8.75
C ALA A 151 9.70 -0.63 -7.59
N ALA A 152 8.54 -0.23 -7.10
CA ALA A 152 7.72 -0.95 -6.13
C ALA A 152 6.35 -1.27 -6.74
N SER A 153 5.35 -1.59 -5.92
CA SER A 153 3.95 -1.65 -6.30
C SER A 153 3.30 -0.26 -6.10
N PRO A 154 3.23 0.61 -7.12
CA PRO A 154 2.70 1.96 -6.95
C PRO A 154 1.23 1.95 -6.56
N LEU A 155 0.84 2.80 -5.62
CA LEU A 155 -0.54 3.03 -5.24
C LEU A 155 -0.92 4.48 -5.50
N ILE A 156 -1.82 4.73 -6.45
CA ILE A 156 -2.42 6.05 -6.65
C ILE A 156 -3.59 6.18 -5.67
N TRP A 157 -3.38 6.95 -4.62
CA TRP A 157 -4.35 7.14 -3.53
C TRP A 157 -5.10 8.47 -3.69
N CYS A 158 -5.79 8.64 -4.80
CA CYS A 158 -6.59 9.83 -5.07
C CYS A 158 -7.70 9.54 -6.09
N GLU A 159 -8.67 10.44 -6.13
CA GLU A 159 -9.69 10.47 -7.17
C GLU A 159 -9.05 10.95 -8.48
N LEU A 160 -8.89 10.06 -9.44
CA LEU A 160 -8.30 10.37 -10.75
C LEU A 160 -9.05 11.49 -11.49
N GLY A 161 -10.36 11.58 -11.27
CA GLY A 161 -11.19 12.66 -11.85
C GLY A 161 -10.88 14.06 -11.33
N SER A 162 -10.28 14.18 -10.14
CA SER A 162 -9.90 15.45 -9.54
C SER A 162 -8.53 15.98 -9.98
N LEU A 163 -7.72 15.12 -10.64
CA LEU A 163 -6.44 15.55 -11.18
C LEU A 163 -6.64 16.47 -12.39
N SER A 164 -5.73 17.44 -12.54
CA SER A 164 -5.68 18.26 -13.76
C SER A 164 -5.43 17.41 -15.00
N GLU A 165 -5.75 17.96 -16.17
CA GLU A 165 -5.46 17.29 -17.44
C GLU A 165 -3.96 17.02 -17.58
N MET A 166 -3.11 17.95 -17.15
CA MET A 166 -1.65 17.79 -17.20
C MET A 166 -1.20 16.56 -16.39
N CYS A 167 -1.70 16.38 -15.17
CA CYS A 167 -1.36 15.22 -14.34
C CYS A 167 -1.91 13.92 -14.95
N ARG A 168 -3.13 13.93 -15.49
CA ARG A 168 -3.71 12.76 -16.16
C ARG A 168 -2.91 12.36 -17.40
N GLU A 169 -2.50 13.31 -18.25
CA GLU A 169 -1.69 13.05 -19.42
C GLU A 169 -0.29 12.52 -19.07
N ALA A 170 0.32 13.02 -18.00
CA ALA A 170 1.57 12.47 -17.48
C ALA A 170 1.41 11.00 -17.08
N LEU A 171 0.34 10.66 -16.32
CA LEU A 171 0.05 9.27 -15.94
C LEU A 171 -0.26 8.38 -17.15
N LYS A 172 -1.01 8.86 -18.13
CA LYS A 172 -1.30 8.12 -19.39
C LYS A 172 -0.02 7.75 -20.14
N LYS A 173 1.03 8.55 -20.05
CA LYS A 173 2.32 8.29 -20.68
C LYS A 173 3.19 7.33 -19.86
N ILE A 174 3.32 7.57 -18.55
CA ILE A 174 4.28 6.82 -17.73
C ILE A 174 3.77 5.44 -17.30
N VAL A 175 2.47 5.27 -17.06
CA VAL A 175 1.91 3.97 -16.63
C VAL A 175 2.09 2.85 -17.67
N PRO A 176 1.90 3.07 -18.98
CA PRO A 176 2.23 2.06 -19.98
C PRO A 176 3.71 1.67 -19.99
N VAL A 177 4.62 2.63 -19.80
CA VAL A 177 6.07 2.36 -19.70
C VAL A 177 6.33 1.47 -18.48
N TRP A 178 5.81 1.83 -17.32
CA TRP A 178 5.92 1.00 -16.13
C TRP A 178 5.38 -0.42 -16.35
N LYS A 179 4.20 -0.56 -16.97
CA LYS A 179 3.61 -1.88 -17.27
C LYS A 179 4.48 -2.73 -18.19
N ALA A 180 5.18 -2.09 -19.13
CA ALA A 180 6.06 -2.79 -20.08
C ALA A 180 7.34 -3.32 -19.44
N TYR A 181 7.87 -2.61 -18.43
CA TYR A 181 9.17 -2.90 -17.80
C TYR A 181 9.11 -3.32 -16.34
N ARG A 182 7.92 -3.49 -15.78
CA ARG A 182 7.78 -3.76 -14.33
C ARG A 182 8.47 -5.04 -13.88
N GLU A 183 8.55 -6.05 -14.74
CA GLU A 183 9.19 -7.32 -14.40
C GLU A 183 10.71 -7.13 -14.21
N GLU A 184 11.35 -6.29 -15.03
CA GLU A 184 12.75 -5.93 -14.87
C GLU A 184 12.97 -5.04 -13.62
N LEU A 185 12.00 -4.19 -13.30
CA LEU A 185 12.07 -3.33 -12.10
C LEU A 185 11.93 -4.12 -10.79
N TYR A 186 11.36 -5.32 -10.86
CA TYR A 186 11.14 -6.18 -9.69
C TYR A 186 12.20 -7.28 -9.51
N SER A 187 13.10 -7.43 -10.46
CA SER A 187 14.12 -8.48 -10.49
C SER A 187 15.31 -8.23 -9.53
#